data_168f806ef178e1c8ff8dbddb84840ac9
#
_entry.id   168f806ef178e1c8ff8dbddb84840ac9
#
_cell.length_a   1.000
_cell.length_b   1.000
_cell.length_c   1.000
_cell.angle_alpha   90.00
_cell.angle_beta   90.00
_cell.angle_gamma   90.00
#
_symmetry.space_group_name_H-M   'P 1'
#
loop_
_entity.id
_entity.type
_entity.pdbx_description
1 polymer ?
#
loop_
_entity_poly.entity_id
_entity_poly.type
_entity_poly.pdbx_seq_one_letter_code
_entity_poly.pdbx_strand_id
1 'polypeptide(L)'
;MFQLDVQAIHTGASASEKTEAIRQVASALASAGNVTEGYVDGMLAREQQTSTFLGNGIAIPHGTTDTRDQVLNTGVQVFQYPQGIQWGEDQVAYVVIGIAAKSDEHLALLRQLTHVLSDDSVAETLKTASAEDLRALLMGEKQAAEFRFDTSMIATRVEATDLMTLQALNAGRLQAAGAVDSHFVSQVISHAPFHLGHGIWLNDSAEGNLFSAIAISRAATTFTTAENEPVSLLITVAATDDQPLGALGYLHQLLTG
;
A
#
# COMPACT_ATOMS: atom_id res chain seq x y z
N MET A 1 -15.43 -17.05 1.03
CA MET A 1 -14.31 -16.11 0.93
C MET A 1 -14.02 -15.89 -0.55
N PHE A 2 -14.01 -14.66 -0.99
CA PHE A 2 -13.68 -14.34 -2.38
C PHE A 2 -12.22 -14.67 -2.63
N GLN A 3 -11.93 -15.46 -3.66
CA GLN A 3 -10.55 -15.73 -4.07
C GLN A 3 -10.30 -15.07 -5.42
N LEU A 4 -9.22 -14.30 -5.49
CA LEU A 4 -8.80 -13.60 -6.70
C LEU A 4 -7.55 -14.29 -7.25
N ASP A 5 -7.64 -14.75 -8.51
CA ASP A 5 -6.53 -15.37 -9.22
C ASP A 5 -5.81 -14.32 -10.07
N VAL A 6 -4.50 -14.43 -10.18
CA VAL A 6 -3.67 -13.57 -11.04
C VAL A 6 -4.17 -13.60 -12.50
N GLN A 7 -4.69 -14.73 -12.96
CA GLN A 7 -5.24 -14.85 -14.32
C GLN A 7 -6.47 -13.97 -14.56
N ALA A 8 -7.16 -13.56 -13.49
CA ALA A 8 -8.30 -12.67 -13.56
C ALA A 8 -7.90 -11.19 -13.52
N ILE A 9 -6.61 -10.88 -13.44
CA ILE A 9 -6.08 -9.52 -13.35
C ILE A 9 -5.41 -9.13 -14.66
N HIS A 10 -5.90 -8.05 -15.28
CA HIS A 10 -5.42 -7.53 -16.55
C HIS A 10 -4.76 -6.16 -16.30
N THR A 11 -3.44 -6.12 -16.43
CA THR A 11 -2.67 -4.89 -16.22
C THR A 11 -2.44 -4.13 -17.53
N GLY A 12 -2.20 -2.82 -17.43
CA GLY A 12 -1.88 -2.00 -18.59
C GLY A 12 -3.03 -1.85 -19.59
N ALA A 13 -4.27 -1.95 -19.14
CA ALA A 13 -5.44 -1.79 -20.00
C ALA A 13 -5.69 -0.30 -20.29
N SER A 14 -6.49 -0.03 -21.32
CA SER A 14 -6.91 1.33 -21.68
C SER A 14 -8.36 1.36 -22.11
N ALA A 15 -9.05 2.41 -21.73
CA ALA A 15 -10.41 2.70 -22.16
C ALA A 15 -10.62 4.21 -22.17
N SER A 16 -11.48 4.70 -23.07
CA SER A 16 -11.73 6.14 -23.21
C SER A 16 -12.75 6.67 -22.20
N GLU A 17 -13.63 5.81 -21.70
CA GLU A 17 -14.69 6.19 -20.77
C GLU A 17 -15.14 5.00 -19.92
N LYS A 18 -15.91 5.27 -18.85
CA LYS A 18 -16.38 4.22 -17.94
C LYS A 18 -17.24 3.15 -18.60
N THR A 19 -18.05 3.52 -19.58
CA THR A 19 -18.90 2.58 -20.32
C THR A 19 -18.05 1.53 -21.05
N GLU A 20 -16.96 1.97 -21.69
CA GLU A 20 -16.00 1.06 -22.34
C GLU A 20 -15.33 0.13 -21.33
N ALA A 21 -14.92 0.68 -20.17
CA ALA A 21 -14.31 -0.12 -19.11
C ALA A 21 -15.28 -1.18 -18.59
N ILE A 22 -16.55 -0.83 -18.39
CA ILE A 22 -17.59 -1.79 -17.96
C ILE A 22 -17.78 -2.88 -19.01
N ARG A 23 -17.78 -2.54 -20.28
CA ARG A 23 -17.88 -3.52 -21.37
C ARG A 23 -16.67 -4.47 -21.40
N GLN A 24 -15.47 -3.96 -21.15
CA GLN A 24 -14.26 -4.77 -21.10
C GLN A 24 -14.31 -5.80 -19.97
N VAL A 25 -14.69 -5.36 -18.74
CA VAL A 25 -14.79 -6.31 -17.61
C VAL A 25 -15.93 -7.30 -17.80
N ALA A 26 -17.04 -6.89 -18.40
CA ALA A 26 -18.16 -7.78 -18.71
C ALA A 26 -17.76 -8.85 -19.73
N SER A 27 -17.04 -8.46 -20.76
CA SER A 27 -16.52 -9.37 -21.78
C SER A 27 -15.57 -10.40 -21.16
N ALA A 28 -14.69 -9.97 -20.25
CA ALA A 28 -13.79 -10.87 -19.54
C ALA A 28 -14.55 -11.85 -18.64
N LEU A 29 -15.59 -11.37 -17.95
CA LEU A 29 -16.46 -12.25 -17.14
C LEU A 29 -17.17 -13.30 -17.99
N ALA A 30 -17.67 -12.91 -19.18
CA ALA A 30 -18.29 -13.84 -20.10
C ALA A 30 -17.27 -14.84 -20.65
N SER A 31 -16.10 -14.42 -21.03
CA SER A 31 -15.01 -15.27 -21.52
C SER A 31 -14.54 -16.27 -20.47
N ALA A 32 -14.57 -15.89 -19.20
CA ALA A 32 -14.20 -16.76 -18.08
C ALA A 32 -15.32 -17.73 -17.67
N GLY A 33 -16.49 -17.64 -18.29
CA GLY A 33 -17.64 -18.47 -17.96
C GLY A 33 -18.43 -18.06 -16.73
N ASN A 34 -18.20 -16.83 -16.24
CA ASN A 34 -18.90 -16.33 -15.05
C ASN A 34 -20.30 -15.84 -15.35
N VAL A 35 -20.52 -15.30 -16.57
CA VAL A 35 -21.80 -14.69 -16.96
C VAL A 35 -22.12 -14.99 -18.41
N THR A 36 -23.40 -14.80 -18.79
CA THR A 36 -23.82 -14.78 -20.20
C THR A 36 -23.47 -13.42 -20.81
N GLU A 37 -23.46 -13.33 -22.14
CA GLU A 37 -23.13 -12.09 -22.87
C GLU A 37 -24.07 -10.92 -22.57
N GLY A 38 -25.31 -11.20 -22.17
CA GLY A 38 -26.28 -10.16 -21.83
C GLY A 38 -26.07 -9.49 -20.49
N TYR A 39 -25.17 -10.00 -19.67
CA TYR A 39 -24.91 -9.45 -18.35
C TYR A 39 -24.40 -8.00 -18.39
N VAL A 40 -23.72 -7.61 -19.47
CA VAL A 40 -23.22 -6.24 -19.66
C VAL A 40 -24.33 -5.19 -19.59
N ASP A 41 -25.51 -5.47 -20.12
CA ASP A 41 -26.64 -4.55 -20.08
C ASP A 41 -27.10 -4.30 -18.64
N GLY A 42 -27.05 -5.33 -17.81
CA GLY A 42 -27.35 -5.23 -16.38
C GLY A 42 -26.30 -4.40 -15.63
N MET A 43 -25.03 -4.57 -15.98
CA MET A 43 -23.94 -3.79 -15.39
C MET A 43 -24.08 -2.29 -15.74
N LEU A 44 -24.38 -1.98 -16.98
CA LEU A 44 -24.59 -0.60 -17.44
C LEU A 44 -25.83 0.02 -16.77
N ALA A 45 -26.92 -0.72 -16.67
CA ALA A 45 -28.14 -0.29 -16.00
C ALA A 45 -27.90 0.00 -14.51
N ARG A 46 -27.14 -0.87 -13.85
CA ARG A 46 -26.80 -0.69 -12.44
C ARG A 46 -25.97 0.57 -12.21
N GLU A 47 -25.01 0.83 -13.07
CA GLU A 47 -24.18 2.04 -12.99
C GLU A 47 -25.00 3.33 -13.15
N GLN A 48 -26.05 3.28 -13.98
CA GLN A 48 -26.95 4.42 -14.17
C GLN A 48 -27.81 4.70 -12.93
N GLN A 49 -28.10 3.69 -12.13
CA GLN A 49 -28.87 3.86 -10.89
C GLN A 49 -28.06 4.62 -9.84
N THR A 50 -26.84 4.20 -9.61
CA THR A 50 -25.92 4.80 -8.65
C THR A 50 -24.49 4.37 -9.03
N SER A 51 -23.56 5.30 -8.96
CA SER A 51 -22.16 5.01 -9.27
C SER A 51 -21.63 3.87 -8.42
N THR A 52 -20.84 2.99 -9.05
CA THR A 52 -20.13 1.90 -8.37
C THR A 52 -18.71 2.28 -7.99
N PHE A 53 -18.36 3.55 -8.07
CA PHE A 53 -17.05 4.06 -7.64
C PHE A 53 -16.98 4.06 -6.11
N LEU A 54 -15.95 3.41 -5.56
CA LEU A 54 -15.78 3.28 -4.11
C LEU A 54 -14.90 4.35 -3.48
N GLY A 55 -13.99 4.94 -4.26
CA GLY A 55 -12.95 5.82 -3.78
C GLY A 55 -11.57 5.22 -3.99
N ASN A 56 -10.54 6.02 -3.75
CA ASN A 56 -9.12 5.62 -3.85
C ASN A 56 -8.77 4.93 -5.18
N GLY A 57 -9.41 5.37 -6.27
CA GLY A 57 -9.14 4.85 -7.61
C GLY A 57 -9.77 3.52 -7.95
N ILE A 58 -10.74 3.04 -7.18
CA ILE A 58 -11.37 1.73 -7.35
C ILE A 58 -12.86 1.86 -7.66
N ALA A 59 -13.31 1.17 -8.73
CA ALA A 59 -14.73 1.01 -9.05
C ALA A 59 -15.07 -0.49 -9.11
N ILE A 60 -16.31 -0.83 -8.74
CA ILE A 60 -16.77 -2.22 -8.69
C ILE A 60 -18.07 -2.42 -9.48
N PRO A 61 -18.06 -2.28 -10.81
CA PRO A 61 -19.26 -2.52 -11.60
C PRO A 61 -19.77 -3.94 -11.43
N HIS A 62 -21.10 -4.07 -11.33
CA HIS A 62 -21.79 -5.34 -11.18
C HIS A 62 -23.20 -5.21 -11.77
N GLY A 63 -23.91 -6.30 -11.92
CA GLY A 63 -25.25 -6.28 -12.51
C GLY A 63 -26.35 -5.86 -11.52
N THR A 64 -27.55 -5.72 -12.05
CA THR A 64 -28.77 -5.48 -11.25
C THR A 64 -29.26 -6.78 -10.62
N THR A 65 -30.19 -6.66 -9.68
CA THR A 65 -30.87 -7.82 -9.08
C THR A 65 -31.55 -8.70 -10.15
N ASP A 66 -32.13 -8.05 -11.16
CA ASP A 66 -32.83 -8.73 -12.24
C ASP A 66 -31.92 -9.55 -13.18
N THR A 67 -30.59 -9.21 -13.19
CA THR A 67 -29.63 -9.91 -14.05
C THR A 67 -28.86 -11.00 -13.32
N ARG A 68 -29.19 -11.30 -12.08
CA ARG A 68 -28.55 -12.40 -11.32
C ARG A 68 -28.72 -13.76 -12.00
N ASP A 69 -29.78 -13.96 -12.74
CA ASP A 69 -30.04 -15.20 -13.51
C ASP A 69 -28.99 -15.40 -14.62
N GLN A 70 -28.32 -14.34 -15.06
CA GLN A 70 -27.28 -14.42 -16.08
C GLN A 70 -25.91 -14.77 -15.51
N VAL A 71 -25.79 -14.84 -14.21
CA VAL A 71 -24.55 -15.26 -13.53
C VAL A 71 -24.52 -16.80 -13.50
N LEU A 72 -23.54 -17.37 -14.16
CA LEU A 72 -23.32 -18.82 -14.22
C LEU A 72 -22.48 -19.28 -13.03
N ASN A 73 -21.40 -18.56 -12.76
CA ASN A 73 -20.49 -18.82 -11.64
C ASN A 73 -20.06 -17.51 -11.02
N THR A 74 -20.08 -17.44 -9.70
CA THR A 74 -19.56 -16.26 -8.99
C THR A 74 -18.09 -16.08 -9.30
N GLY A 75 -17.70 -14.86 -9.61
CA GLY A 75 -16.31 -14.53 -9.91
C GLY A 75 -16.08 -13.06 -10.13
N VAL A 76 -14.82 -12.70 -10.32
CA VAL A 76 -14.40 -11.32 -10.56
C VAL A 76 -13.38 -11.28 -11.68
N GLN A 77 -13.35 -10.13 -12.39
CA GLN A 77 -12.27 -9.78 -13.31
C GLN A 77 -11.79 -8.39 -12.96
N VAL A 78 -10.48 -8.19 -12.92
CA VAL A 78 -9.85 -6.94 -12.52
C VAL A 78 -9.10 -6.33 -13.69
N PHE A 79 -9.36 -5.06 -13.98
CA PHE A 79 -8.65 -4.32 -15.02
C PHE A 79 -7.93 -3.13 -14.40
N GLN A 80 -6.65 -3.01 -14.69
CA GLN A 80 -5.85 -1.87 -14.30
C GLN A 80 -5.73 -0.90 -15.46
N TYR A 81 -6.05 0.38 -15.20
CA TYR A 81 -5.97 1.47 -16.17
C TYR A 81 -4.95 2.50 -15.68
N PRO A 82 -3.67 2.39 -16.08
CA PRO A 82 -2.62 3.30 -15.58
C PRO A 82 -2.88 4.77 -15.88
N GLN A 83 -3.57 5.06 -16.98
CA GLN A 83 -3.95 6.43 -17.35
C GLN A 83 -5.18 6.92 -16.61
N GLY A 84 -5.88 6.03 -15.92
CA GLY A 84 -7.12 6.36 -15.23
C GLY A 84 -8.32 6.48 -16.17
N ILE A 85 -9.50 6.28 -15.61
CA ILE A 85 -10.77 6.45 -16.30
C ILE A 85 -11.62 7.40 -15.48
N GLN A 86 -12.09 8.48 -16.09
CA GLN A 86 -12.99 9.39 -15.42
C GLN A 86 -14.33 8.69 -15.17
N TRP A 87 -14.57 8.36 -13.90
CA TRP A 87 -15.76 7.63 -13.50
C TRP A 87 -16.91 8.57 -13.15
N GLY A 88 -16.60 9.75 -12.64
CA GLY A 88 -17.54 10.80 -12.31
C GLY A 88 -16.80 12.10 -12.11
N GLU A 89 -17.48 13.14 -11.66
CA GLU A 89 -16.86 14.43 -11.37
C GLU A 89 -15.85 14.25 -10.23
N ASP A 90 -14.58 14.61 -10.49
CA ASP A 90 -13.46 14.44 -9.55
C ASP A 90 -13.22 12.98 -9.10
N GLN A 91 -13.70 12.01 -9.90
CA GLN A 91 -13.52 10.57 -9.59
C GLN A 91 -12.79 9.90 -10.74
N VAL A 92 -11.59 9.39 -10.46
CA VAL A 92 -10.77 8.68 -11.45
C VAL A 92 -10.52 7.25 -10.96
N ALA A 93 -10.90 6.27 -11.77
CA ALA A 93 -10.67 4.87 -11.47
C ALA A 93 -9.38 4.38 -12.16
N TYR A 94 -8.50 3.78 -11.39
CA TYR A 94 -7.29 3.12 -11.89
C TYR A 94 -7.43 1.60 -11.87
N VAL A 95 -8.33 1.08 -11.06
CA VAL A 95 -8.66 -0.34 -10.99
C VAL A 95 -10.17 -0.49 -11.04
N VAL A 96 -10.63 -1.31 -11.98
CA VAL A 96 -12.04 -1.62 -12.16
C VAL A 96 -12.24 -3.11 -11.93
N ILE A 97 -13.05 -3.45 -10.95
CA ILE A 97 -13.34 -4.83 -10.56
C ILE A 97 -14.76 -5.19 -10.99
N GLY A 98 -14.87 -5.94 -12.09
CA GLY A 98 -16.15 -6.48 -12.54
C GLY A 98 -16.56 -7.66 -11.69
N ILE A 99 -17.77 -7.64 -11.15
CA ILE A 99 -18.27 -8.66 -10.22
C ILE A 99 -19.46 -9.39 -10.83
N ALA A 100 -19.36 -10.72 -10.87
CA ALA A 100 -20.46 -11.62 -11.15
C ALA A 100 -20.87 -12.30 -9.84
N ALA A 101 -22.05 -11.99 -9.33
CA ALA A 101 -22.53 -12.53 -8.05
C ALA A 101 -24.00 -12.95 -8.18
N LYS A 102 -24.31 -14.17 -7.74
CA LYS A 102 -25.68 -14.69 -7.73
C LYS A 102 -26.53 -14.15 -6.59
N SER A 103 -25.89 -13.65 -5.56
CA SER A 103 -26.52 -13.09 -4.36
C SER A 103 -25.71 -11.89 -3.88
N ASP A 104 -25.67 -11.64 -2.59
CA ASP A 104 -24.93 -10.50 -2.01
C ASP A 104 -23.43 -10.78 -1.78
N GLU A 105 -22.85 -11.68 -2.56
CA GLU A 105 -21.44 -12.06 -2.48
C GLU A 105 -20.50 -10.87 -2.72
N HIS A 106 -20.95 -9.85 -3.47
CA HIS A 106 -20.20 -8.62 -3.68
C HIS A 106 -19.93 -7.87 -2.36
N LEU A 107 -20.77 -8.05 -1.35
CA LEU A 107 -20.56 -7.46 -0.03
C LEU A 107 -19.34 -8.06 0.67
N ALA A 108 -19.04 -9.33 0.44
CA ALA A 108 -17.83 -9.97 0.97
C ALA A 108 -16.57 -9.34 0.37
N LEU A 109 -16.58 -9.06 -0.93
CA LEU A 109 -15.48 -8.37 -1.60
C LEU A 109 -15.29 -6.95 -1.03
N LEU A 110 -16.38 -6.22 -0.78
CA LEU A 110 -16.32 -4.90 -0.17
C LEU A 110 -15.61 -4.93 1.19
N ARG A 111 -15.89 -5.95 2.00
CA ARG A 111 -15.22 -6.11 3.30
C ARG A 111 -13.72 -6.37 3.13
N GLN A 112 -13.33 -7.17 2.15
CA GLN A 112 -11.92 -7.42 1.86
C GLN A 112 -11.20 -6.16 1.38
N LEU A 113 -11.88 -5.28 0.66
CA LEU A 113 -11.34 -4.02 0.16
C LEU A 113 -11.24 -2.93 1.24
N THR A 114 -11.78 -3.14 2.43
CA THR A 114 -11.80 -2.12 3.48
C THR A 114 -10.40 -1.57 3.79
N HIS A 115 -9.39 -2.44 3.86
CA HIS A 115 -8.01 -2.04 4.12
C HIS A 115 -7.45 -1.13 3.02
N VAL A 116 -7.71 -1.48 1.76
CA VAL A 116 -7.25 -0.71 0.60
C VAL A 116 -7.95 0.65 0.55
N LEU A 117 -9.24 0.67 0.85
CA LEU A 117 -10.05 1.89 0.81
C LEU A 117 -9.72 2.87 1.94
N SER A 118 -9.09 2.41 3.01
CA SER A 118 -8.70 3.27 4.13
C SER A 118 -7.37 3.99 3.91
N ASP A 119 -6.61 3.64 2.87
CA ASP A 119 -5.31 4.22 2.55
C ASP A 119 -5.43 5.16 1.34
N ASP A 120 -5.38 6.47 1.58
CA ASP A 120 -5.52 7.46 0.52
C ASP A 120 -4.36 7.46 -0.49
N SER A 121 -3.22 6.87 -0.12
CA SER A 121 -2.05 6.76 -1.00
C SER A 121 -2.13 5.57 -1.96
N VAL A 122 -3.06 4.67 -1.79
CA VAL A 122 -3.15 3.41 -2.54
C VAL A 122 -3.35 3.65 -4.04
N ALA A 123 -4.03 4.73 -4.44
CA ALA A 123 -4.29 5.03 -5.85
C ALA A 123 -2.99 5.10 -6.67
N GLU A 124 -1.94 5.67 -6.12
CA GLU A 124 -0.64 5.75 -6.81
C GLU A 124 0.00 4.36 -7.00
N THR A 125 -0.12 3.50 -6.00
CA THR A 125 0.36 2.11 -6.08
C THR A 125 -0.44 1.30 -7.10
N LEU A 126 -1.75 1.49 -7.15
CA LEU A 126 -2.63 0.74 -8.06
C LEU A 126 -2.34 1.01 -9.54
N LYS A 127 -1.88 2.22 -9.88
CA LYS A 127 -1.58 2.61 -11.28
C LYS A 127 -0.53 1.74 -11.93
N THR A 128 0.46 1.30 -11.16
CA THR A 128 1.67 0.66 -11.70
C THR A 128 1.97 -0.71 -11.09
N ALA A 129 1.14 -1.19 -10.16
CA ALA A 129 1.36 -2.48 -9.51
C ALA A 129 1.30 -3.63 -10.51
N SER A 130 2.09 -4.68 -10.28
CA SER A 130 2.02 -5.92 -11.06
C SER A 130 0.72 -6.68 -10.72
N ALA A 131 0.39 -7.69 -11.53
CA ALA A 131 -0.78 -8.52 -11.27
C ALA A 131 -0.71 -9.20 -9.89
N GLU A 132 0.46 -9.72 -9.52
CA GLU A 132 0.67 -10.33 -8.20
C GLU A 132 0.50 -9.32 -7.08
N ASP A 133 1.04 -8.11 -7.23
CA ASP A 133 0.91 -7.04 -6.23
C ASP A 133 -0.53 -6.56 -6.10
N LEU A 134 -1.26 -6.40 -7.21
CA LEU A 134 -2.69 -6.07 -7.20
C LEU A 134 -3.49 -7.14 -6.47
N ARG A 135 -3.22 -8.40 -6.77
CA ARG A 135 -3.89 -9.52 -6.10
C ARG A 135 -3.67 -9.44 -4.58
N ALA A 136 -2.42 -9.30 -4.16
CA ALA A 136 -2.07 -9.23 -2.75
C ALA A 136 -2.71 -8.03 -2.03
N LEU A 137 -2.71 -6.86 -2.68
CA LEU A 137 -3.36 -5.66 -2.15
C LEU A 137 -4.86 -5.84 -2.00
N LEU A 138 -5.53 -6.33 -3.04
CA LEU A 138 -6.98 -6.50 -3.05
C LEU A 138 -7.45 -7.60 -2.10
N MET A 139 -6.62 -8.62 -1.88
CA MET A 139 -6.91 -9.69 -0.94
C MET A 139 -6.51 -9.36 0.51
N GLY A 140 -5.91 -8.21 0.74
CA GLY A 140 -5.46 -7.79 2.07
C GLY A 140 -4.22 -8.53 2.57
N GLU A 141 -3.50 -9.22 1.68
CA GLU A 141 -2.26 -9.95 2.03
C GLU A 141 -1.05 -9.04 2.09
N LYS A 142 -1.11 -7.89 1.39
CA LYS A 142 -0.03 -6.92 1.31
C LYS A 142 -0.57 -5.54 1.62
N GLN A 143 0.11 -4.82 2.51
CA GLN A 143 -0.22 -3.42 2.77
C GLN A 143 0.44 -2.53 1.73
N ALA A 144 -0.23 -1.46 1.31
CA ALA A 144 0.29 -0.51 0.32
C ALA A 144 1.59 0.15 0.78
N ALA A 145 1.79 0.29 2.09
CA ALA A 145 3.03 0.76 2.70
C ALA A 145 3.57 -0.34 3.61
N GLU A 146 4.47 -1.16 3.10
CA GLU A 146 5.12 -2.21 3.86
C GLU A 146 6.24 -1.63 4.72
N PHE A 147 6.26 -2.04 5.99
CA PHE A 147 7.37 -1.72 6.88
C PHE A 147 8.55 -2.62 6.54
N ARG A 148 9.65 -2.02 6.06
CA ARG A 148 10.83 -2.78 5.63
C ARG A 148 11.88 -2.79 6.70
N PHE A 149 12.32 -4.00 7.04
CA PHE A 149 13.45 -4.20 7.93
C PHE A 149 14.20 -5.47 7.52
N ASP A 150 15.49 -5.34 7.28
CA ASP A 150 16.37 -6.45 7.02
C ASP A 150 17.75 -6.21 7.65
N THR A 151 18.60 -7.19 7.61
CA THR A 151 19.94 -7.12 8.25
C THR A 151 20.84 -6.06 7.62
N SER A 152 20.60 -5.64 6.38
CA SER A 152 21.37 -4.58 5.73
C SER A 152 21.13 -3.22 6.37
N MET A 153 20.03 -3.07 7.11
CA MET A 153 19.68 -1.84 7.84
C MET A 153 20.33 -1.77 9.22
N ILE A 154 21.06 -2.80 9.62
CA ILE A 154 21.72 -2.86 10.92
C ILE A 154 23.24 -2.75 10.72
N ALA A 155 23.84 -1.74 11.35
CA ALA A 155 25.29 -1.59 11.43
C ALA A 155 25.74 -1.88 12.86
N THR A 156 26.66 -2.82 13.02
CA THR A 156 27.27 -3.14 14.30
C THR A 156 28.72 -2.73 14.30
N ARG A 157 29.27 -2.45 15.50
CA ARG A 157 30.66 -2.07 15.68
C ARG A 157 31.07 -0.84 14.88
N VAL A 158 30.18 0.17 14.86
CA VAL A 158 30.47 1.44 14.18
C VAL A 158 31.48 2.24 14.99
N GLU A 159 32.58 2.63 14.37
CA GLU A 159 33.57 3.51 14.99
C GLU A 159 33.01 4.95 14.98
N ALA A 160 32.37 5.36 16.06
CA ALA A 160 31.77 6.67 16.20
C ALA A 160 32.07 7.23 17.59
N THR A 161 32.28 8.55 17.64
CA THR A 161 32.51 9.30 18.86
C THR A 161 31.45 10.38 19.10
N ASP A 162 30.50 10.51 18.18
CA ASP A 162 29.39 11.46 18.29
C ASP A 162 28.10 10.88 17.67
N LEU A 163 26.97 11.43 18.10
CA LEU A 163 25.65 11.01 17.59
C LEU A 163 25.46 11.35 16.12
N MET A 164 26.04 12.44 15.63
CA MET A 164 25.88 12.85 14.24
C MET A 164 26.40 11.79 13.27
N THR A 165 27.48 11.10 13.60
CA THR A 165 28.02 10.00 12.80
C THR A 165 27.01 8.88 12.68
N LEU A 166 26.34 8.50 13.78
CA LEU A 166 25.32 7.46 13.76
C LEU A 166 24.06 7.92 13.00
N GLN A 167 23.66 9.18 13.16
CA GLN A 167 22.54 9.76 12.43
C GLN A 167 22.78 9.72 10.92
N ALA A 168 23.97 10.16 10.49
CA ALA A 168 24.34 10.18 9.08
C ALA A 168 24.37 8.77 8.47
N LEU A 169 24.89 7.78 9.21
CA LEU A 169 24.94 6.40 8.77
C LEU A 169 23.54 5.80 8.59
N ASN A 170 22.68 5.99 9.58
CA ASN A 170 21.31 5.46 9.52
C ASN A 170 20.51 6.12 8.40
N ALA A 171 20.57 7.45 8.31
CA ALA A 171 19.87 8.20 7.26
C ALA A 171 20.39 7.81 5.86
N GLY A 172 21.70 7.66 5.71
CA GLY A 172 22.31 7.22 4.45
C GLY A 172 21.88 5.82 4.03
N ARG A 173 21.74 4.90 4.99
CA ARG A 173 21.24 3.54 4.73
C ARG A 173 19.78 3.55 4.28
N LEU A 174 18.95 4.35 4.94
CA LEU A 174 17.54 4.51 4.56
C LEU A 174 17.42 5.13 3.16
N GLN A 175 18.25 6.11 2.83
CA GLN A 175 18.27 6.71 1.51
C GLN A 175 18.73 5.71 0.44
N ALA A 176 19.79 4.97 0.70
CA ALA A 176 20.30 3.94 -0.23
C ALA A 176 19.29 2.84 -0.49
N ALA A 177 18.44 2.51 0.50
CA ALA A 177 17.36 1.55 0.37
C ALA A 177 16.13 2.13 -0.34
N GLY A 178 16.11 3.43 -0.63
CA GLY A 178 14.97 4.10 -1.26
C GLY A 178 13.82 4.42 -0.30
N ALA A 179 14.04 4.27 1.01
CA ALA A 179 13.00 4.52 2.01
C ALA A 179 12.75 6.00 2.26
N VAL A 180 13.77 6.82 2.04
CA VAL A 180 13.74 8.27 2.28
C VAL A 180 14.48 9.01 1.18
N ASP A 181 14.18 10.30 1.04
CA ASP A 181 14.90 11.20 0.13
C ASP A 181 15.95 12.04 0.87
N SER A 182 16.64 12.91 0.14
CA SER A 182 17.68 13.77 0.72
C SER A 182 17.13 14.78 1.74
N HIS A 183 15.85 15.12 1.66
CA HIS A 183 15.20 16.03 2.59
C HIS A 183 15.10 15.42 3.99
N PHE A 184 14.74 14.13 4.05
CA PHE A 184 14.74 13.35 5.30
C PHE A 184 16.14 13.37 5.95
N VAL A 185 17.18 13.10 5.16
CA VAL A 185 18.57 13.07 5.65
C VAL A 185 18.95 14.42 6.28
N SER A 186 18.62 15.52 5.60
CA SER A 186 18.88 16.87 6.07
C SER A 186 18.15 17.15 7.39
N GLN A 187 16.88 16.77 7.50
CA GLN A 187 16.07 16.98 8.70
C GLN A 187 16.57 16.18 9.88
N VAL A 188 16.89 14.91 9.68
CA VAL A 188 17.38 14.04 10.75
C VAL A 188 18.71 14.53 11.33
N ILE A 189 19.63 14.98 10.47
CA ILE A 189 20.93 15.49 10.90
C ILE A 189 20.79 16.81 11.65
N SER A 190 19.80 17.63 11.30
CA SER A 190 19.59 18.96 11.88
C SER A 190 18.92 18.94 13.25
N HIS A 191 18.31 17.85 13.64
CA HIS A 191 17.52 17.74 14.88
C HIS A 191 18.16 16.76 15.85
N ALA A 192 18.08 17.08 17.15
CA ALA A 192 18.62 16.20 18.19
C ALA A 192 17.74 14.96 18.35
N PRO A 193 18.31 13.76 18.44
CA PRO A 193 17.55 12.55 18.74
C PRO A 193 17.08 12.50 20.19
N PHE A 194 16.13 11.60 20.46
CA PHE A 194 15.59 11.35 21.79
C PHE A 194 16.35 10.25 22.51
N HIS A 195 16.73 10.47 23.78
CA HIS A 195 17.33 9.44 24.61
C HIS A 195 16.25 8.60 25.29
N LEU A 196 16.22 7.32 24.96
CA LEU A 196 15.24 6.37 25.52
C LEU A 196 15.71 5.74 26.84
N GLY A 197 16.95 5.96 27.23
CA GLY A 197 17.59 5.34 28.38
C GLY A 197 18.58 4.26 27.99
N HIS A 198 19.48 3.91 28.91
CA HIS A 198 20.47 2.84 28.73
C HIS A 198 21.34 2.95 27.46
N GLY A 199 21.57 4.17 26.99
CA GLY A 199 22.38 4.40 25.81
C GLY A 199 21.67 4.19 24.48
N ILE A 200 20.34 4.01 24.49
CA ILE A 200 19.52 3.85 23.30
C ILE A 200 18.91 5.19 22.91
N TRP A 201 19.09 5.58 21.65
CA TRP A 201 18.60 6.84 21.10
C TRP A 201 17.70 6.58 19.90
N LEU A 202 16.73 7.46 19.67
CA LEU A 202 15.75 7.36 18.60
C LEU A 202 15.67 8.70 17.86
N ASN A 203 15.64 8.66 16.54
CA ASN A 203 15.28 9.84 15.75
C ASN A 203 14.38 9.49 14.56
N ASP A 204 13.68 10.49 14.06
CA ASP A 204 12.79 10.40 12.93
C ASP A 204 12.68 11.75 12.23
N SER A 205 11.94 11.80 11.15
CA SER A 205 11.54 13.05 10.51
C SER A 205 10.11 12.90 9.98
N ALA A 206 9.38 14.02 10.02
CA ALA A 206 8.04 14.10 9.43
C ALA A 206 8.09 14.29 7.91
N GLU A 207 9.26 14.59 7.35
CA GLU A 207 9.42 14.93 5.93
C GLU A 207 10.38 14.00 5.22
N GLY A 208 10.16 13.77 3.94
CA GLY A 208 11.04 12.96 3.10
C GLY A 208 10.86 11.45 3.20
N ASN A 209 9.80 10.99 3.85
CA ASN A 209 9.49 9.56 3.99
C ASN A 209 8.82 9.04 2.72
N LEU A 210 9.40 8.03 2.08
CA LEU A 210 8.88 7.40 0.88
C LEU A 210 8.18 6.09 1.22
N PHE A 211 8.76 5.27 2.09
CA PHE A 211 8.11 4.12 2.69
C PHE A 211 8.68 3.87 4.10
N SER A 212 7.95 3.08 4.90
CA SER A 212 8.33 2.83 6.29
C SER A 212 9.51 1.86 6.39
N ALA A 213 10.53 2.24 7.14
CA ALA A 213 11.72 1.43 7.37
C ALA A 213 12.42 1.86 8.66
N ILE A 214 13.32 1.02 9.16
CA ILE A 214 14.15 1.32 10.32
C ILE A 214 15.61 1.05 9.96
N ALA A 215 16.51 1.95 10.37
CA ALA A 215 17.95 1.69 10.35
C ALA A 215 18.49 1.77 11.77
N ILE A 216 19.39 0.87 12.11
CA ILE A 216 19.99 0.77 13.44
C ILE A 216 21.50 0.79 13.30
N SER A 217 22.15 1.66 14.09
CA SER A 217 23.62 1.68 14.20
C SER A 217 24.03 1.50 15.65
N ARG A 218 24.88 0.50 15.90
CA ARG A 218 25.43 0.23 17.21
C ARG A 218 26.90 0.65 17.24
N ALA A 219 27.25 1.51 18.20
CA ALA A 219 28.63 1.94 18.38
C ALA A 219 29.52 0.78 18.82
N ALA A 220 30.75 0.73 18.32
CA ALA A 220 31.74 -0.27 18.72
C ALA A 220 32.06 -0.14 20.21
N THR A 221 32.12 1.10 20.68
CA THR A 221 32.35 1.42 22.08
C THR A 221 31.35 2.49 22.49
N THR A 222 30.68 2.32 23.64
CA THR A 222 29.78 3.33 24.18
C THR A 222 30.52 4.63 24.40
N PHE A 223 29.98 5.73 23.91
CA PHE A 223 30.52 7.07 24.13
C PHE A 223 29.46 7.95 24.82
N THR A 224 29.83 9.15 25.21
CA THR A 224 28.92 10.09 25.88
C THR A 224 28.72 11.36 25.06
N THR A 225 27.54 11.96 25.17
CA THR A 225 27.24 13.25 24.57
C THR A 225 27.86 14.37 25.40
N ALA A 226 27.77 15.59 24.90
CA ALA A 226 28.23 16.79 25.63
C ALA A 226 27.51 16.96 26.98
N GLU A 227 26.27 16.46 27.10
CA GLU A 227 25.50 16.48 28.35
C GLU A 227 25.79 15.26 29.23
N ASN A 228 26.83 14.48 28.91
CA ASN A 228 27.26 13.32 29.68
C ASN A 228 26.30 12.14 29.66
N GLU A 229 25.51 12.00 28.59
CA GLU A 229 24.59 10.89 28.41
C GLU A 229 25.21 9.77 27.55
N PRO A 230 25.05 8.50 27.92
CA PRO A 230 25.68 7.40 27.18
C PRO A 230 25.01 7.17 25.84
N VAL A 231 25.80 6.77 24.83
CA VAL A 231 25.32 6.40 23.50
C VAL A 231 25.89 5.03 23.12
N SER A 232 25.04 4.04 22.98
CA SER A 232 25.41 2.69 22.53
C SER A 232 24.76 2.37 21.20
N LEU A 233 23.55 2.88 20.95
CA LEU A 233 22.70 2.49 19.83
C LEU A 233 21.86 3.67 19.39
N LEU A 234 21.76 3.88 18.07
CA LEU A 234 20.80 4.82 17.49
C LEU A 234 19.85 4.09 16.54
N ILE A 235 18.56 4.33 16.72
CA ILE A 235 17.50 3.83 15.88
C ILE A 235 16.91 5.01 15.12
N THR A 236 16.93 4.96 13.79
CA THR A 236 16.32 5.96 12.92
C THR A 236 15.10 5.36 12.24
N VAL A 237 13.95 5.99 12.42
CA VAL A 237 12.67 5.52 11.90
C VAL A 237 12.21 6.41 10.76
N ALA A 238 11.96 5.80 9.60
CA ALA A 238 11.20 6.41 8.53
C ALA A 238 9.79 5.81 8.60
N ALA A 239 8.78 6.64 8.74
CA ALA A 239 7.40 6.18 8.80
C ALA A 239 6.54 7.07 7.91
N THR A 240 5.77 6.45 7.03
CA THR A 240 4.71 7.15 6.32
C THR A 240 3.56 7.38 7.30
N ASP A 241 2.79 8.45 7.09
CA ASP A 241 1.84 8.98 8.08
C ASP A 241 0.86 7.96 8.67
N ASP A 242 0.64 6.86 7.98
CA ASP A 242 -0.37 5.87 8.36
C ASP A 242 0.17 4.71 9.20
N GLN A 243 1.48 4.70 9.57
CA GLN A 243 2.08 3.53 10.22
C GLN A 243 2.97 3.77 11.45
N PRO A 244 2.77 4.81 12.26
CA PRO A 244 3.61 5.00 13.45
C PRO A 244 3.43 3.86 14.47
N LEU A 245 2.23 3.28 14.56
CA LEU A 245 1.93 2.19 15.49
C LEU A 245 2.61 0.87 15.11
N GLY A 246 2.72 0.58 13.80
CA GLY A 246 3.43 -0.60 13.31
C GLY A 246 4.93 -0.54 13.62
N ALA A 247 5.54 0.62 13.42
CA ALA A 247 6.94 0.86 13.73
C ALA A 247 7.22 0.70 15.22
N LEU A 248 6.36 1.26 16.08
CA LEU A 248 6.49 1.15 17.54
C LEU A 248 6.32 -0.29 18.01
N GLY A 249 5.38 -1.04 17.45
CA GLY A 249 5.20 -2.46 17.76
C GLY A 249 6.42 -3.29 17.41
N TYR A 250 7.01 -3.04 16.24
CA TYR A 250 8.22 -3.72 15.81
C TYR A 250 9.42 -3.39 16.70
N LEU A 251 9.58 -2.11 17.06
CA LEU A 251 10.63 -1.69 17.99
C LEU A 251 10.46 -2.36 19.35
N HIS A 252 9.23 -2.47 19.84
CA HIS A 252 8.94 -3.15 21.09
C HIS A 252 9.41 -4.61 21.04
N GLN A 253 9.13 -5.34 19.96
CA GLN A 253 9.60 -6.69 19.76
C GLN A 253 11.11 -6.79 19.73
N LEU A 254 11.80 -5.87 19.05
CA LEU A 254 13.26 -5.85 19.00
C LEU A 254 13.89 -5.61 20.37
N LEU A 255 13.30 -4.74 21.18
CA LEU A 255 13.85 -4.37 22.48
C LEU A 255 13.52 -5.38 23.59
N THR A 256 12.46 -6.16 23.44
CA THR A 256 12.01 -7.14 24.44
C THR A 256 12.28 -8.60 24.05
N GLY A 257 12.55 -8.87 22.81
CA GLY A 257 12.83 -10.21 22.29
C GLY A 257 14.29 -10.46 22.06
#